data_327f6f4514c879987f02f8a4224fb1d7
#
_entry.id   327f6f4514c879987f02f8a4224fb1d7
#
_cell.length_a   1.000
_cell.length_b   1.000
_cell.length_c   1.000
_cell.angle_alpha   90.00
_cell.angle_beta   90.00
_cell.angle_gamma   90.00
#
_symmetry.space_group_name_H-M   'P 1'
#
loop_
_entity.id
_entity.type
_entity.pdbx_description
1 polymer ?
#
loop_
_entity_poly.entity_id
_entity_poly.type
_entity_poly.pdbx_seq_one_letter_code
_entity_poly.pdbx_strand_id
1 'polypeptide(L)'
;MRTILSLLFVLLISVSAKAQNNNPNAPIMKFVEETHDFGVIKEGPIASFDFEFTNTGKEPLIIQSCSASCGCTTPDWTRTPVLPGKKGKITVKYNTQGRPGSFNKTVYIASNAKSDKERYEIYIKGNVTAADPNQAAPAKH
;
A
#
# COMPACT_ATOMS: atom_id res chain seq x y z
N MET A 1 28.76 59.57 7.27
CA MET A 1 27.72 58.93 8.07
C MET A 1 26.64 58.35 7.12
N ARG A 2 27.01 57.46 6.20
CA ARG A 2 26.08 56.93 5.17
C ARG A 2 26.41 55.50 4.78
N THR A 3 26.93 54.67 5.68
CA THR A 3 27.38 53.31 5.35
C THR A 3 27.15 52.24 6.38
N ILE A 4 26.22 52.43 7.33
CA ILE A 4 25.97 51.41 8.40
C ILE A 4 24.54 50.87 8.36
N LEU A 5 23.73 51.18 7.34
CA LEU A 5 22.32 50.74 7.28
C LEU A 5 22.08 49.58 6.30
N SER A 6 23.12 48.84 5.90
CA SER A 6 23.03 47.84 4.85
C SER A 6 23.37 46.41 5.27
N LEU A 7 23.46 46.11 6.55
CA LEU A 7 23.95 44.80 7.04
C LEU A 7 22.96 44.06 7.96
N LEU A 8 21.66 44.35 7.88
CA LEU A 8 20.65 43.67 8.66
C LEU A 8 19.56 42.99 7.80
N PHE A 9 19.96 42.56 6.58
CA PHE A 9 19.17 41.59 5.84
C PHE A 9 19.65 40.18 6.20
N VAL A 10 19.52 39.85 7.47
CA VAL A 10 19.78 38.50 7.99
C VAL A 10 18.68 37.60 7.50
N LEU A 11 19.04 36.84 6.53
CA LEU A 11 18.64 35.52 6.10
C LEU A 11 17.76 34.78 7.15
N LEU A 12 16.45 34.98 7.09
CA LEU A 12 15.46 34.07 7.73
C LEU A 12 15.43 32.80 6.91
N ILE A 13 16.39 31.91 7.14
CA ILE A 13 16.33 30.54 6.71
C ILE A 13 15.24 29.88 7.56
N SER A 14 14.04 29.84 7.03
CA SER A 14 12.94 29.03 7.57
C SER A 14 13.33 27.56 7.44
N VAL A 15 13.97 27.03 8.46
CA VAL A 15 14.14 25.58 8.60
C VAL A 15 12.76 25.04 8.89
N SER A 16 12.09 24.59 7.83
CA SER A 16 10.88 23.78 7.95
C SER A 16 11.29 22.44 8.58
N ALA A 17 11.34 22.39 9.90
CA ALA A 17 11.49 21.17 10.65
C ALA A 17 10.26 20.33 10.31
N LYS A 18 10.42 19.30 9.52
CA LYS A 18 9.43 18.23 9.42
C LYS A 18 9.33 17.63 10.82
N ALA A 19 8.24 17.92 11.50
CA ALA A 19 7.92 17.29 12.77
C ALA A 19 7.70 15.81 12.49
N GLN A 20 8.73 15.01 12.65
CA GLN A 20 8.60 13.57 12.73
C GLN A 20 7.79 13.29 14.00
N ASN A 21 6.63 12.73 13.82
CA ASN A 21 5.73 12.39 14.91
C ASN A 21 6.34 11.20 15.68
N ASN A 22 7.25 11.50 16.61
CA ASN A 22 7.94 10.52 17.44
C ASN A 22 7.02 10.01 18.58
N ASN A 23 5.78 9.64 18.27
CA ASN A 23 4.90 9.02 19.22
C ASN A 23 5.39 7.59 19.53
N PRO A 24 5.91 7.30 20.74
CA PRO A 24 6.42 5.97 21.09
C PRO A 24 5.29 4.94 21.21
N ASN A 25 4.04 5.39 21.26
CA ASN A 25 2.86 4.55 21.36
C ASN A 25 2.16 4.34 20.01
N ALA A 26 2.62 5.00 18.95
CA ALA A 26 1.99 4.93 17.64
C ALA A 26 1.71 3.47 17.21
N PRO A 27 0.60 3.24 16.50
CA PRO A 27 0.32 1.92 15.95
C PRO A 27 1.40 1.52 14.96
N ILE A 28 1.68 0.22 14.90
CA ILE A 28 2.68 -0.36 13.98
C ILE A 28 2.00 -1.46 13.19
N MET A 29 2.02 -1.32 11.87
CA MET A 29 1.49 -2.31 10.94
C MET A 29 2.58 -3.31 10.58
N LYS A 30 2.53 -4.52 11.15
CA LYS A 30 3.48 -5.60 10.86
C LYS A 30 2.82 -6.65 9.99
N PHE A 31 3.21 -6.71 8.71
CA PHE A 31 2.72 -7.73 7.79
C PHE A 31 3.39 -9.10 8.00
N VAL A 32 2.67 -10.17 7.65
CA VAL A 32 3.22 -11.52 7.53
C VAL A 32 4.13 -11.59 6.30
N GLU A 33 3.65 -11.02 5.18
CA GLU A 33 4.42 -10.79 3.96
C GLU A 33 3.97 -9.47 3.30
N GLU A 34 4.90 -8.78 2.65
CA GLU A 34 4.65 -7.51 1.98
C GLU A 34 4.63 -7.66 0.45
N THR A 35 5.04 -8.81 -0.04
CA THR A 35 5.07 -9.14 -1.47
C THR A 35 4.50 -10.51 -1.68
N HIS A 36 3.43 -10.60 -2.47
CA HIS A 36 2.85 -11.88 -2.86
C HIS A 36 3.14 -12.19 -4.32
N ASP A 37 3.70 -13.38 -4.58
CA ASP A 37 3.94 -13.89 -5.92
C ASP A 37 2.89 -14.94 -6.29
N PHE A 38 2.01 -14.58 -7.22
CA PHE A 38 1.01 -15.51 -7.74
C PHE A 38 1.60 -16.62 -8.63
N GLY A 39 2.90 -16.52 -8.97
CA GLY A 39 3.52 -17.42 -9.93
C GLY A 39 2.91 -17.29 -11.32
N VAL A 40 2.71 -18.44 -11.98
CA VAL A 40 2.05 -18.50 -13.29
C VAL A 40 0.56 -18.76 -13.12
N ILE A 41 -0.27 -17.82 -13.55
CA ILE A 41 -1.73 -17.89 -13.48
C ILE A 41 -2.36 -17.75 -14.86
N LYS A 42 -3.57 -18.30 -15.05
CA LYS A 42 -4.30 -18.20 -16.31
C LYS A 42 -5.03 -16.88 -16.43
N GLU A 43 -5.13 -16.35 -17.64
CA GLU A 43 -5.98 -15.23 -17.99
C GLU A 43 -7.47 -15.57 -17.75
N GLY A 44 -8.23 -14.58 -17.32
CA GLY A 44 -9.68 -14.63 -17.12
C GLY A 44 -10.09 -14.54 -15.65
N PRO A 45 -9.71 -15.49 -14.75
CA PRO A 45 -10.06 -15.41 -13.34
C PRO A 45 -9.42 -14.19 -12.64
N ILE A 46 -10.13 -13.65 -11.65
CA ILE A 46 -9.56 -12.64 -10.74
C ILE A 46 -8.62 -13.35 -9.78
N ALA A 47 -7.34 -12.95 -9.78
CA ALA A 47 -6.38 -13.36 -8.77
C ALA A 47 -6.61 -12.52 -7.51
N SER A 48 -6.69 -13.17 -6.33
CA SER A 48 -6.95 -12.49 -5.07
C SER A 48 -6.04 -13.00 -3.97
N PHE A 49 -5.53 -12.09 -3.15
CA PHE A 49 -4.70 -12.43 -1.99
C PHE A 49 -5.01 -11.53 -0.79
N ASP A 50 -5.02 -12.12 0.41
CA ASP A 50 -5.22 -11.43 1.68
C ASP A 50 -3.87 -11.20 2.37
N PHE A 51 -3.40 -9.96 2.37
CA PHE A 51 -2.26 -9.55 3.18
C PHE A 51 -2.67 -9.36 4.63
N GLU A 52 -2.31 -10.31 5.47
CA GLU A 52 -2.56 -10.21 6.90
C GLU A 52 -1.50 -9.36 7.59
N PHE A 53 -1.92 -8.51 8.51
CA PHE A 53 -1.04 -7.74 9.38
C PHE A 53 -1.50 -7.79 10.83
N THR A 54 -0.58 -7.52 11.75
CA THR A 54 -0.84 -7.37 13.18
C THR A 54 -0.48 -5.95 13.59
N ASN A 55 -1.33 -5.30 14.38
CA ASN A 55 -0.96 -4.07 15.05
C ASN A 55 -0.06 -4.40 16.25
N THR A 56 1.24 -4.18 16.10
CA THR A 56 2.24 -4.40 17.16
C THR A 56 2.52 -3.13 17.98
N GLY A 57 1.87 -2.02 17.65
CA GLY A 57 1.93 -0.78 18.43
C GLY A 57 1.03 -0.80 19.66
N LYS A 58 0.88 0.36 20.33
CA LYS A 58 0.12 0.50 21.57
C LYS A 58 -1.20 1.25 21.38
N GLU A 59 -1.40 1.91 20.25
CA GLU A 59 -2.63 2.63 19.90
C GLU A 59 -3.40 1.90 18.80
N PRO A 60 -4.74 2.14 18.66
CA PRO A 60 -5.52 1.57 17.58
C PRO A 60 -4.99 1.97 16.19
N LEU A 61 -4.84 1.00 15.29
CA LEU A 61 -4.42 1.21 13.92
C LEU A 61 -5.65 1.43 13.04
N ILE A 62 -5.66 2.53 12.29
CA ILE A 62 -6.74 2.90 11.38
C ILE A 62 -6.17 3.03 9.97
N ILE A 63 -6.69 2.23 9.03
CA ILE A 63 -6.41 2.40 7.62
C ILE A 63 -7.40 3.40 7.06
N GLN A 64 -6.90 4.50 6.53
CA GLN A 64 -7.69 5.59 5.97
C GLN A 64 -8.07 5.30 4.52
N SER A 65 -7.10 4.82 3.74
CA SER A 65 -7.31 4.47 2.33
C SER A 65 -6.28 3.45 1.84
N CYS A 66 -6.67 2.69 0.82
CA CYS A 66 -5.77 1.90 0.00
C CYS A 66 -6.01 2.26 -1.46
N SER A 67 -4.94 2.41 -2.22
CA SER A 67 -4.98 2.66 -3.66
C SER A 67 -3.96 1.78 -4.38
N ALA A 68 -4.20 1.49 -5.64
CA ALA A 68 -3.30 0.68 -6.45
C ALA A 68 -2.63 1.50 -7.55
N SER A 69 -1.50 1.02 -8.03
CA SER A 69 -0.74 1.63 -9.13
C SER A 69 -1.45 1.56 -10.49
N CYS A 70 -2.53 0.78 -10.62
CA CYS A 70 -3.36 0.70 -11.82
C CYS A 70 -4.82 0.38 -11.47
N GLY A 71 -5.76 0.71 -12.38
CA GLY A 71 -7.17 0.32 -12.26
C GLY A 71 -7.45 -1.18 -12.41
N CYS A 72 -6.43 -1.97 -12.76
CA CYS A 72 -6.49 -3.44 -12.86
C CYS A 72 -6.37 -4.13 -11.50
N THR A 73 -6.02 -3.39 -10.46
CA THR A 73 -5.82 -3.87 -9.09
C THR A 73 -6.77 -3.13 -8.16
N THR A 74 -7.57 -3.87 -7.43
CA THR A 74 -8.57 -3.30 -6.50
C THR A 74 -8.26 -3.78 -5.09
N PRO A 75 -7.79 -2.89 -4.20
CA PRO A 75 -7.62 -3.20 -2.79
C PRO A 75 -8.94 -3.01 -2.01
N ASP A 76 -9.16 -3.87 -1.03
CA ASP A 76 -10.13 -3.70 0.05
C ASP A 76 -9.45 -4.00 1.39
N TRP A 77 -9.95 -3.45 2.50
CA TRP A 77 -9.24 -3.55 3.78
C TRP A 77 -10.17 -3.54 4.98
N THR A 78 -9.64 -3.96 6.14
CA THR A 78 -10.32 -3.87 7.43
C THR A 78 -10.65 -2.41 7.75
N ARG A 79 -11.93 -2.07 7.80
CA ARG A 79 -12.44 -0.69 8.00
C ARG A 79 -12.52 -0.27 9.47
N THR A 80 -12.62 -1.24 10.36
CA THR A 80 -12.65 -0.98 11.82
C THR A 80 -11.25 -0.78 12.37
N PRO A 81 -11.08 0.02 13.44
CA PRO A 81 -9.79 0.16 14.11
C PRO A 81 -9.26 -1.19 14.59
N VAL A 82 -8.02 -1.50 14.25
CA VAL A 82 -7.32 -2.72 14.69
C VAL A 82 -6.61 -2.43 16.00
N LEU A 83 -7.12 -2.98 17.08
CA LEU A 83 -6.57 -2.77 18.41
C LEU A 83 -5.16 -3.35 18.58
N PRO A 84 -4.35 -2.91 19.55
CA PRO A 84 -3.06 -3.48 19.86
C PRO A 84 -3.10 -5.00 20.00
N GLY A 85 -2.17 -5.70 19.32
CA GLY A 85 -2.08 -7.16 19.29
C GLY A 85 -3.13 -7.85 18.40
N LYS A 86 -4.07 -7.13 17.81
CA LYS A 86 -5.08 -7.70 16.92
C LYS A 86 -4.61 -7.69 15.47
N LYS A 87 -5.25 -8.56 14.67
CA LYS A 87 -4.99 -8.71 13.24
C LYS A 87 -6.00 -7.93 12.41
N GLY A 88 -5.52 -7.43 11.28
CA GLY A 88 -6.32 -6.92 10.18
C GLY A 88 -5.84 -7.53 8.86
N LYS A 89 -6.51 -7.21 7.77
CA LYS A 89 -6.14 -7.66 6.44
C LYS A 89 -6.39 -6.61 5.37
N ILE A 90 -5.64 -6.72 4.29
CA ILE A 90 -5.86 -6.00 3.04
C ILE A 90 -6.01 -7.06 1.95
N THR A 91 -7.20 -7.14 1.36
CA THR A 91 -7.50 -8.04 0.24
C THR A 91 -7.16 -7.33 -1.06
N VAL A 92 -6.24 -7.87 -1.84
CA VAL A 92 -5.86 -7.32 -3.14
C VAL A 92 -6.37 -8.22 -4.25
N LYS A 93 -7.17 -7.65 -5.16
CA LYS A 93 -7.73 -8.34 -6.33
C LYS A 93 -7.09 -7.81 -7.59
N TYR A 94 -6.57 -8.71 -8.43
CA TYR A 94 -5.99 -8.39 -9.73
C TYR A 94 -6.81 -8.99 -10.85
N ASN A 95 -7.30 -8.14 -11.76
CA ASN A 95 -8.03 -8.58 -12.94
C ASN A 95 -7.04 -8.99 -14.02
N THR A 96 -7.01 -10.28 -14.35
CA THR A 96 -6.10 -10.88 -15.33
C THR A 96 -6.61 -10.78 -16.77
N GLN A 97 -7.89 -10.49 -16.97
CA GLN A 97 -8.54 -10.47 -18.28
C GLN A 97 -7.92 -9.43 -19.23
N GLY A 98 -7.51 -9.87 -20.42
CA GLY A 98 -6.83 -9.02 -21.40
C GLY A 98 -5.44 -8.56 -20.98
N ARG A 99 -4.77 -9.29 -20.06
CA ARG A 99 -3.49 -8.88 -19.48
C ARG A 99 -2.47 -10.02 -19.42
N PRO A 100 -2.21 -10.73 -20.55
CA PRO A 100 -1.16 -11.74 -20.57
C PRO A 100 0.21 -11.08 -20.35
N GLY A 101 1.13 -11.83 -19.75
CA GLY A 101 2.50 -11.41 -19.47
C GLY A 101 2.76 -11.15 -17.99
N SER A 102 3.98 -10.77 -17.69
CA SER A 102 4.42 -10.51 -16.32
C SER A 102 3.82 -9.22 -15.76
N PHE A 103 3.47 -9.24 -14.48
CA PHE A 103 2.99 -8.06 -13.77
C PHE A 103 3.70 -7.89 -12.43
N ASN A 104 3.84 -6.64 -12.04
CA ASN A 104 4.26 -6.21 -10.71
C ASN A 104 3.46 -4.94 -10.38
N LYS A 105 2.63 -5.01 -9.35
CA LYS A 105 1.71 -3.92 -8.95
C LYS A 105 1.93 -3.57 -7.50
N THR A 106 1.88 -2.27 -7.23
CA THR A 106 2.01 -1.70 -5.90
C THR A 106 0.64 -1.30 -5.37
N VAL A 107 0.38 -1.60 -4.11
CA VAL A 107 -0.75 -1.07 -3.35
C VAL A 107 -0.21 -0.15 -2.27
N TYR A 108 -0.70 1.08 -2.28
CA TYR A 108 -0.34 2.13 -1.34
C TYR A 108 -1.37 2.20 -0.22
N ILE A 109 -0.89 2.24 1.02
CA ILE A 109 -1.73 2.23 2.21
C ILE A 109 -1.49 3.52 2.99
N ALA A 110 -2.54 4.31 3.17
CA ALA A 110 -2.54 5.45 4.06
C ALA A 110 -3.17 5.05 5.40
N SER A 111 -2.46 5.23 6.50
CA SER A 111 -2.88 4.87 7.85
C SER A 111 -2.24 5.80 8.88
N ASN A 112 -2.69 5.68 10.14
CA ASN A 112 -2.04 6.34 11.27
C ASN A 112 -0.84 5.54 11.83
N ALA A 113 -0.46 4.43 11.21
CA ALA A 113 0.68 3.63 11.65
C ALA A 113 2.00 4.40 11.46
N LYS A 114 2.93 4.18 12.39
CA LYS A 114 4.29 4.68 12.26
C LYS A 114 4.94 4.05 11.03
N SER A 115 5.46 4.89 10.14
CA SER A 115 6.18 4.49 8.95
C SER A 115 7.31 5.49 8.69
N ASP A 116 8.43 5.01 8.20
CA ASP A 116 9.53 5.84 7.72
C ASP A 116 9.23 6.46 6.35
N LYS A 117 8.18 5.97 5.68
CA LYS A 117 7.67 6.46 4.40
C LYS A 117 6.36 7.20 4.60
N GLU A 118 6.04 8.10 3.67
CA GLU A 118 4.76 8.81 3.65
C GLU A 118 3.56 7.86 3.55
N ARG A 119 3.73 6.72 2.87
CA ARG A 119 2.74 5.66 2.70
C ARG A 119 3.40 4.30 2.85
N TYR A 120 2.68 3.36 3.41
CA TYR A 120 3.09 1.96 3.41
C TYR A 120 2.80 1.33 2.05
N GLU A 121 3.63 0.39 1.61
CA GLU A 121 3.52 -0.24 0.29
C GLU A 121 3.57 -1.76 0.42
N ILE A 122 2.66 -2.45 -0.27
CA ILE A 122 2.69 -3.89 -0.48
C ILE A 122 2.63 -4.19 -1.97
N TYR A 123 3.08 -5.37 -2.37
CA TYR A 123 3.29 -5.69 -3.77
C TYR A 123 2.65 -7.03 -4.14
N ILE A 124 2.09 -7.08 -5.35
CA ILE A 124 1.70 -8.34 -5.99
C ILE A 124 2.47 -8.47 -7.30
N LYS A 125 2.90 -9.68 -7.62
CA LYS A 125 3.58 -10.00 -8.87
C LYS A 125 3.17 -11.38 -9.38
N GLY A 126 3.48 -11.66 -10.64
CA GLY A 126 3.22 -12.94 -11.27
C GLY A 126 3.34 -12.85 -12.78
N ASN A 127 2.95 -13.93 -13.45
CA ASN A 127 2.89 -14.01 -14.90
C ASN A 127 1.56 -14.60 -15.34
N VAL A 128 0.81 -13.86 -16.16
CA VAL A 128 -0.46 -14.30 -16.73
C VAL A 128 -0.21 -14.99 -18.06
N THR A 129 -0.58 -16.26 -18.18
CA THR A 129 -0.58 -16.97 -19.47
C THR A 129 -1.88 -16.68 -20.20
N ALA A 130 -1.80 -16.41 -21.51
CA ALA A 130 -2.96 -16.18 -22.35
C ALA A 130 -3.96 -17.33 -22.25
N ALA A 131 -5.25 -17.02 -22.33
CA ALA A 131 -6.30 -18.02 -22.44
C ALA A 131 -6.10 -18.84 -23.71
N ASP A 132 -6.27 -20.16 -23.61
CA ASP A 132 -6.24 -21.03 -24.79
C ASP A 132 -7.50 -20.73 -25.64
N PRO A 133 -7.37 -20.28 -26.89
CA PRO A 133 -8.51 -19.96 -27.75
C PRO A 133 -9.43 -21.18 -28.00
N ASN A 134 -8.94 -22.39 -27.75
CA ASN A 134 -9.69 -23.66 -27.91
C ASN A 134 -10.40 -24.12 -26.61
N GLN A 135 -10.19 -23.45 -25.49
CA GLN A 135 -10.94 -23.76 -24.26
C GLN A 135 -12.25 -22.96 -24.24
N ALA A 136 -13.33 -23.59 -24.70
CA ALA A 136 -14.67 -23.04 -24.57
C ALA A 136 -14.95 -22.64 -23.10
N ALA A 137 -15.48 -21.42 -22.91
CA ALA A 137 -15.93 -20.97 -21.60
C ALA A 137 -16.90 -21.99 -20.98
N PRO A 138 -16.78 -22.32 -19.67
CA PRO A 138 -17.75 -23.20 -19.03
C PRO A 138 -19.13 -22.58 -19.16
N ALA A 139 -20.07 -23.39 -19.72
CA ALA A 139 -21.46 -23.00 -19.90
C ALA A 139 -22.04 -22.61 -18.53
N LYS A 140 -22.60 -21.40 -18.46
CA LYS A 140 -23.39 -20.98 -17.30
C LYS A 140 -24.63 -21.85 -17.24
N HIS A 141 -24.76 -22.66 -16.19
CA HIS A 141 -26.00 -23.25 -15.74
C HIS A 141 -26.67 -22.35 -14.71
#